data_733bc563a6fec752ac3941c50afe1343
#
_entry.id   733bc563a6fec752ac3941c50afe1343
#
_cell.length_a   1.000
_cell.length_b   1.000
_cell.length_c   1.000
_cell.angle_alpha   90.00
_cell.angle_beta   90.00
_cell.angle_gamma   90.00
#
_symmetry.space_group_name_H-M   'P 1'
#
loop_
_entity.id
_entity.type
_entity.pdbx_description
1 polymer ?
#
loop_
_entity_poly.entity_id
_entity_poly.type
_entity_poly.pdbx_seq_one_letter_code
_entity_poly.pdbx_strand_id
1 'polypeptide(L)'
;PEAVVADPESAGSREANLDAILDVPVTIALEVGRTSVPIKELLALGQGSVVELDSLVGKPHKVLVNGTLIAHGEVVVIDDKFGIRFIDIVSPSERVKKLK
;
A
#
# COMPACT_ATOMS: atom_id res chain seq x y z
N PRO A 1 -8.21 -23.52 -3.23
CA PRO A 1 -8.31 -22.70 -2.07
C PRO A 1 -9.66 -22.65 -1.48
N GLU A 2 -10.57 -22.70 -2.29
CA GLU A 2 -11.90 -22.64 -1.78
C GLU A 2 -12.23 -23.80 -0.90
N ALA A 3 -11.65 -24.88 -1.17
CA ALA A 3 -11.95 -26.05 -0.41
C ALA A 3 -11.68 -25.87 1.05
N VAL A 4 -10.71 -25.12 1.31
CA VAL A 4 -10.31 -24.92 2.64
C VAL A 4 -11.39 -24.36 3.49
N VAL A 5 -12.10 -23.52 2.88
CA VAL A 5 -13.05 -22.80 3.60
C VAL A 5 -14.20 -23.59 4.06
N ALA A 6 -14.45 -24.62 3.35
CA ALA A 6 -15.64 -25.32 3.57
C ALA A 6 -15.61 -26.25 4.76
N ASP A 7 -14.51 -26.36 5.41
CA ASP A 7 -14.38 -27.33 6.47
C ASP A 7 -14.62 -26.71 7.84
N PRO A 8 -15.81 -26.68 8.30
CA PRO A 8 -16.12 -25.98 9.54
C PRO A 8 -15.64 -26.68 10.80
N GLU A 9 -15.45 -27.95 10.76
CA GLU A 9 -15.04 -28.62 11.97
C GLU A 9 -13.57 -28.46 12.25
N SER A 10 -12.88 -27.72 11.44
CA SER A 10 -11.46 -27.62 11.64
C SER A 10 -11.07 -26.29 12.23
N ALA A 11 -11.46 -26.07 13.46
CA ALA A 11 -11.08 -24.86 14.13
C ALA A 11 -9.57 -24.74 14.21
N GLY A 12 -8.90 -25.86 14.45
CA GLY A 12 -7.45 -25.84 14.49
C GLY A 12 -6.84 -25.51 13.15
N SER A 13 -7.46 -26.02 12.08
CA SER A 13 -6.98 -25.70 10.75
C SER A 13 -7.13 -24.22 10.44
N ARG A 14 -8.19 -23.65 10.95
CA ARG A 14 -8.41 -22.22 10.71
C ARG A 14 -7.32 -21.40 11.36
N GLU A 15 -6.90 -21.77 12.54
CA GLU A 15 -5.81 -21.09 13.20
C GLU A 15 -4.52 -21.27 12.44
N ALA A 16 -4.28 -22.47 11.95
CA ALA A 16 -3.09 -22.72 11.18
C ALA A 16 -3.07 -21.89 9.90
N ASN A 17 -4.24 -21.78 9.26
CA ASN A 17 -4.34 -20.96 8.06
C ASN A 17 -4.06 -19.49 8.35
N LEU A 18 -4.51 -19.02 9.49
CA LEU A 18 -4.24 -17.65 9.88
C LEU A 18 -2.76 -17.43 10.10
N ASP A 19 -2.10 -18.39 10.74
CA ASP A 19 -0.65 -18.27 10.93
C ASP A 19 0.06 -18.23 9.59
N ALA A 20 -0.39 -19.01 8.63
CA ALA A 20 0.22 -19.01 7.31
C ALA A 20 0.01 -17.66 6.63
N ILE A 21 -1.16 -17.06 6.82
CA ILE A 21 -1.42 -15.74 6.25
C ILE A 21 -0.49 -14.70 6.86
N LEU A 22 -0.18 -14.83 8.13
CA LEU A 22 0.68 -13.85 8.78
C LEU A 22 2.10 -13.85 8.24
N ASP A 23 2.49 -14.92 7.58
CA ASP A 23 3.83 -14.99 7.00
C ASP A 23 3.88 -14.61 5.53
N VAL A 24 2.76 -14.30 4.93
CA VAL A 24 2.72 -13.93 3.51
C VAL A 24 3.20 -12.49 3.37
N PRO A 25 4.20 -12.25 2.51
CA PRO A 25 4.68 -10.89 2.32
C PRO A 25 3.68 -10.05 1.54
N VAL A 26 3.62 -8.77 1.88
CA VAL A 26 2.82 -7.81 1.15
C VAL A 26 3.71 -6.65 0.74
N THR A 27 3.25 -5.86 -0.22
CA THR A 27 4.02 -4.74 -0.71
C THR A 27 3.43 -3.45 -0.16
N ILE A 28 4.29 -2.68 0.50
CA ILE A 28 3.91 -1.35 0.99
C ILE A 28 4.51 -0.32 0.07
N ALA A 29 3.68 0.62 -0.38
CA ALA A 29 4.12 1.68 -1.27
C ALA A 29 3.66 3.02 -0.73
N LEU A 30 4.43 4.05 -1.06
CA LEU A 30 4.08 5.42 -0.69
C LEU A 30 3.77 6.18 -1.98
N GLU A 31 2.58 6.73 -2.05
CA GLU A 31 2.15 7.48 -3.23
C GLU A 31 2.25 8.96 -2.93
N VAL A 32 3.13 9.65 -3.65
CA VAL A 32 3.36 11.06 -3.43
C VAL A 32 2.25 11.90 -4.02
N GLY A 33 1.74 11.51 -5.19
CA GLY A 33 0.68 12.26 -5.82
C GLY A 33 0.33 11.67 -7.18
N ARG A 34 -0.66 12.25 -7.81
CA ARG A 34 -1.13 11.81 -9.12
C ARG A 34 -1.41 13.02 -9.97
N THR A 35 -1.49 12.78 -11.27
CA THR A 35 -1.93 13.80 -12.20
C THR A 35 -2.40 13.12 -13.46
N SER A 36 -3.22 13.83 -14.22
CA SER A 36 -3.70 13.32 -15.50
C SER A 36 -3.18 14.21 -16.61
N VAL A 37 -2.67 13.60 -17.66
CA VAL A 37 -2.19 14.35 -18.82
C VAL A 37 -2.74 13.68 -20.07
N PRO A 38 -2.95 14.45 -21.14
CA PRO A 38 -3.38 13.84 -22.40
C PRO A 38 -2.25 13.00 -23.00
N ILE A 39 -2.64 12.05 -23.81
CA ILE A 39 -1.65 11.15 -24.40
C ILE A 39 -0.59 11.91 -25.19
N LYS A 40 -0.99 12.96 -25.88
CA LYS A 40 -0.02 13.70 -26.67
C LYS A 40 1.05 14.34 -25.79
N GLU A 41 0.69 14.74 -24.57
CA GLU A 41 1.67 15.29 -23.65
C GLU A 41 2.59 14.19 -23.14
N LEU A 42 2.01 13.02 -22.88
CA LEU A 42 2.81 11.88 -22.45
C LEU A 42 3.88 11.55 -23.49
N LEU A 43 3.49 11.59 -24.75
CA LEU A 43 4.44 11.27 -25.84
C LEU A 43 5.52 12.30 -25.98
N ALA A 44 5.30 13.49 -25.47
CA ALA A 44 6.31 14.55 -25.57
C ALA A 44 7.28 14.55 -24.40
N LEU A 45 7.05 13.71 -23.39
CA LEU A 45 7.93 13.69 -22.24
C LEU A 45 9.28 13.09 -22.59
N GLY A 46 10.33 13.66 -22.03
CA GLY A 46 11.67 13.14 -22.23
C GLY A 46 12.51 13.43 -21.02
N GLN A 47 13.78 13.15 -21.17
CA GLN A 47 14.70 13.37 -20.06
C GLN A 47 14.70 14.85 -19.70
N GLY A 48 14.50 15.13 -18.39
CA GLY A 48 14.47 16.50 -17.92
C GLY A 48 13.08 17.12 -17.88
N SER A 49 12.09 16.46 -18.45
CA SER A 49 10.71 16.96 -18.39
C SER A 49 10.21 16.94 -16.94
N VAL A 50 9.31 17.87 -16.62
CA VAL A 50 8.74 17.99 -15.28
C VAL A 50 7.24 17.86 -15.38
N VAL A 51 6.67 17.05 -14.51
CA VAL A 51 5.23 16.90 -14.43
C VAL A 51 4.79 17.27 -13.01
N GLU A 52 3.80 18.12 -12.92
CA GLU A 52 3.30 18.59 -11.63
C GLU A 52 2.24 17.63 -11.13
N LEU A 53 2.34 17.26 -9.86
CA LEU A 53 1.39 16.36 -9.23
C LEU A 53 0.37 17.15 -8.43
N ASP A 54 -0.72 16.47 -8.06
CA ASP A 54 -1.83 17.13 -7.39
C ASP A 54 -1.63 17.28 -5.88
N SER A 55 -0.52 16.83 -5.34
CA SER A 55 -0.23 16.93 -3.91
C SER A 55 0.49 18.22 -3.59
N LEU A 56 0.23 18.73 -2.39
CA LEU A 56 0.91 19.93 -1.91
C LEU A 56 2.14 19.54 -1.11
N VAL A 57 3.16 20.37 -1.19
CA VAL A 57 4.38 20.15 -0.43
C VAL A 57 4.05 20.21 1.06
N GLY A 58 4.58 19.26 1.82
CA GLY A 58 4.38 19.24 3.25
C GLY A 58 3.16 18.47 3.73
N LYS A 59 2.35 17.99 2.80
CA LYS A 59 1.19 17.17 3.17
C LYS A 59 1.60 15.71 3.29
N PRO A 60 0.93 14.94 4.16
CA PRO A 60 1.21 13.50 4.23
C PRO A 60 0.88 12.80 2.92
N HIS A 61 1.59 11.74 2.67
CA HIS A 61 1.40 10.94 1.47
C HIS A 61 0.55 9.71 1.78
N LYS A 62 -0.02 9.13 0.76
CA LYS A 62 -0.85 7.94 0.91
C LYS A 62 0.03 6.70 0.99
N VAL A 63 -0.28 5.84 1.96
CA VAL A 63 0.42 4.57 2.11
C VAL A 63 -0.51 3.48 1.64
N LEU A 64 -0.03 2.70 0.69
CA LEU A 64 -0.82 1.64 0.06
C LEU A 64 -0.21 0.29 0.35
N VAL A 65 -1.05 -0.69 0.65
CA VAL A 65 -0.62 -2.07 0.78
C VAL A 65 -1.30 -2.85 -0.32
N ASN A 66 -0.51 -3.43 -1.19
CA ASN A 66 -1.01 -4.14 -2.38
C ASN A 66 -2.02 -3.29 -3.14
N GLY A 67 -1.76 -1.99 -3.22
CA GLY A 67 -2.60 -1.07 -3.97
C GLY A 67 -3.78 -0.50 -3.21
N THR A 68 -3.98 -0.90 -1.97
CA THR A 68 -5.12 -0.43 -1.18
C THR A 68 -4.67 0.57 -0.13
N LEU A 69 -5.34 1.71 -0.06
CA LEU A 69 -5.00 2.76 0.89
C LEU A 69 -5.31 2.31 2.31
N ILE A 70 -4.30 2.34 3.17
CA ILE A 70 -4.48 1.96 4.56
C ILE A 70 -4.01 3.04 5.54
N ALA A 71 -3.28 4.03 5.07
CA ALA A 71 -2.69 4.97 6.01
C ALA A 71 -2.19 6.21 5.28
N HIS A 72 -1.75 7.17 6.05
CA HIS A 72 -1.01 8.32 5.56
C HIS A 72 0.31 8.37 6.30
N GLY A 73 1.34 8.84 5.64
CA GLY A 73 2.64 8.90 6.25
C GLY A 73 3.55 9.89 5.56
N GLU A 74 4.73 10.01 6.09
CA GLU A 74 5.74 10.90 5.53
C GLU A 74 7.03 10.15 5.33
N VAL A 75 7.82 10.63 4.39
CA VAL A 75 9.09 10.00 4.06
C VAL A 75 10.12 10.41 5.10
N VAL A 76 10.85 9.43 5.61
CA VAL A 76 11.97 9.67 6.52
C VAL A 76 13.18 8.94 5.97
N VAL A 77 14.36 9.31 6.49
CA VAL A 77 15.60 8.65 6.08
C VAL A 77 16.10 7.84 7.25
N ILE A 78 16.38 6.55 6.97
CA ILE A 78 16.89 5.63 7.97
C ILE A 78 18.18 5.04 7.39
N ASP A 79 19.30 5.45 7.99
CA ASP A 79 20.61 5.11 7.46
C ASP A 79 20.67 5.60 6.01
N ASP A 80 20.87 4.76 5.05
CA ASP A 80 20.94 5.20 3.67
C ASP A 80 19.68 4.89 2.89
N LYS A 81 18.57 4.62 3.58
CA LYS A 81 17.34 4.22 2.91
C LYS A 81 16.20 5.11 3.32
N PHE A 82 15.20 5.18 2.47
CA PHE A 82 13.96 5.87 2.80
C PHE A 82 13.08 4.95 3.64
N GLY A 83 12.41 5.55 4.60
CA GLY A 83 11.40 4.85 5.39
C GLY A 83 10.12 5.64 5.39
N ILE A 84 9.12 5.11 6.06
CA ILE A 84 7.83 5.76 6.17
C ILE A 84 7.50 5.93 7.65
N ARG A 85 7.16 7.16 8.04
CA ARG A 85 6.61 7.42 9.37
C ARG A 85 5.11 7.55 9.22
N PHE A 86 4.39 6.66 9.88
CA PHE A 86 2.94 6.66 9.77
C PHE A 86 2.34 7.77 10.63
N ILE A 87 1.40 8.51 10.05
CA ILE A 87 0.70 9.57 10.76
C ILE A 87 -0.64 9.06 11.23
N ASP A 88 -1.35 8.35 10.38
CA ASP A 88 -2.55 7.63 10.78
C ASP A 88 -2.53 6.29 10.09
N ILE A 89 -3.34 5.37 10.59
CA ILE A 89 -3.38 4.03 10.01
C ILE A 89 -4.68 3.37 10.47
N VAL A 90 -5.28 2.58 9.58
CA VAL A 90 -6.50 1.86 9.95
C VAL A 90 -6.18 0.79 10.98
N SER A 91 -7.21 0.31 11.69
CA SER A 91 -7.03 -0.68 12.74
C SER A 91 -6.45 -1.96 12.17
N PRO A 92 -5.85 -2.81 13.00
CA PRO A 92 -5.28 -4.07 12.49
C PRO A 92 -6.29 -4.94 11.77
N SER A 93 -7.50 -5.05 12.26
CA SER A 93 -8.49 -5.87 11.59
C SER A 93 -8.89 -5.27 10.26
N GLU A 94 -8.96 -3.96 10.18
CA GLU A 94 -9.24 -3.28 8.92
C GLU A 94 -8.12 -3.53 7.92
N ARG A 95 -6.87 -3.53 8.39
CA ARG A 95 -5.75 -3.78 7.51
C ARG A 95 -5.88 -5.11 6.81
N VAL A 96 -6.23 -6.15 7.55
CA VAL A 96 -6.37 -7.47 6.97
C VAL A 96 -7.51 -7.51 5.98
N LYS A 97 -8.62 -6.88 6.30
CA LYS A 97 -9.75 -6.84 5.39
C LYS A 97 -9.40 -6.19 4.08
N LYS A 98 -8.63 -5.12 4.13
CA LYS A 98 -8.31 -4.37 2.92
C LYS A 98 -7.28 -5.06 2.04
N LEU A 99 -6.70 -6.14 2.52
CA LEU A 99 -5.75 -6.90 1.72
C LEU A 99 -6.44 -7.78 0.67
N LYS A 100 -7.71 -7.97 0.80
CA LYS A 100 -8.43 -8.83 -0.14
C LYS A 100 -8.74 -8.16 -1.49
#